data_62e40870e612f52f7b191c3a56b93c16
#
_entry.id   62e40870e612f52f7b191c3a56b93c16
#
_cell.length_a   1.000
_cell.length_b   1.000
_cell.length_c   1.000
_cell.angle_alpha   90.00
_cell.angle_beta   90.00
_cell.angle_gamma   90.00
#
_symmetry.space_group_name_H-M   'P 1'
#
loop_
_entity.id
_entity.type
_entity.pdbx_description
1 polymer ?
#
loop_
_entity_poly.entity_id
_entity_poly.type
_entity_poly.pdbx_seq_one_letter_code
_entity_poly.pdbx_strand_id
1 'polypeptide(L)'
;SYPIFRRDGNYAEMVTAELAGRFEAPIYGMLAVQEAIDRHDWGDLPKPTVALHGQPIDDAAPVLLWDGEWEITYVTFRDMGAAFMAALLGIYLLVVIQFGGFKVPLLVLVPIPLTLIGIVGGHWLLSAPFTATSMIGFIALAGIIVRNSILLIDFIRHRQGQGAPLRQALLAAGAIRFKPIFLTAVTAMIGAAFILTDPIFQGLAISLLFGLLSSTLLTVLVIPAIYV
;
A
#
# COMPACT_ATOMS: atom_id res chain seq x y z
N SER A 1 -17.90 -42.91 -2.42
CA SER A 1 -16.56 -42.70 -1.83
C SER A 1 -16.32 -41.20 -1.70
N TYR A 2 -16.03 -40.75 -0.50
CA TYR A 2 -15.64 -39.35 -0.28
C TYR A 2 -14.26 -39.09 -0.91
N PRO A 3 -14.04 -37.94 -1.57
CA PRO A 3 -12.74 -37.63 -2.11
C PRO A 3 -11.74 -37.47 -0.95
N ILE A 4 -10.59 -38.11 -1.06
CA ILE A 4 -9.49 -37.94 -0.13
C ILE A 4 -8.77 -36.68 -0.54
N PHE A 5 -8.86 -35.65 0.29
CA PHE A 5 -8.15 -34.39 0.09
C PHE A 5 -6.82 -34.41 0.85
N ARG A 6 -5.76 -33.96 0.21
CA ARG A 6 -4.44 -33.78 0.83
C ARG A 6 -3.89 -32.41 0.52
N ARG A 7 -3.44 -31.73 1.57
CA ARG A 7 -2.73 -30.45 1.45
C ARG A 7 -1.26 -30.68 1.75
N ASP A 8 -0.40 -30.41 0.76
CA ASP A 8 1.05 -30.58 0.86
C ASP A 8 1.48 -31.97 1.43
N GLY A 9 0.77 -33.03 1.03
CA GLY A 9 1.03 -34.38 1.46
C GLY A 9 0.26 -34.84 2.71
N ASN A 10 -0.21 -33.96 3.56
CA ASN A 10 -0.95 -34.26 4.78
C ASN A 10 -2.44 -34.44 4.50
N TYR A 11 -3.10 -35.31 5.24
CA TYR A 11 -4.53 -35.49 5.18
C TYR A 11 -5.24 -34.22 5.65
N ALA A 12 -6.22 -33.76 4.91
CA ALA A 12 -7.00 -32.58 5.26
C ALA A 12 -8.46 -32.75 4.86
N GLU A 13 -9.35 -32.14 5.61
CA GLU A 13 -10.76 -31.95 5.21
C GLU A 13 -10.94 -30.51 4.75
N MET A 14 -11.54 -30.32 3.60
CA MET A 14 -11.76 -28.98 3.04
C MET A 14 -13.21 -28.58 3.29
N VAL A 15 -13.38 -27.46 4.01
CA VAL A 15 -14.66 -26.79 4.18
C VAL A 15 -14.63 -25.51 3.36
N THR A 16 -15.55 -25.39 2.41
CA THR A 16 -15.67 -24.18 1.56
C THR A 16 -16.89 -23.38 1.98
N ALA A 17 -16.74 -22.07 2.02
CA ALA A 17 -17.83 -21.13 2.29
C ALA A 17 -17.62 -19.87 1.48
N GLU A 18 -18.71 -19.22 1.11
CA GLU A 18 -18.71 -17.92 0.45
C GLU A 18 -19.49 -16.92 1.30
N LEU A 19 -19.05 -15.67 1.30
CA LEU A 19 -19.74 -14.58 1.95
C LEU A 19 -20.65 -13.89 0.93
N ALA A 20 -21.86 -13.57 1.34
CA ALA A 20 -22.80 -12.80 0.54
C ALA A 20 -23.22 -11.53 1.27
N GLY A 21 -23.45 -10.46 0.52
CA GLY A 21 -23.99 -9.21 1.04
C GLY A 21 -22.94 -8.09 1.16
N ARG A 22 -23.09 -7.20 2.14
CA ARG A 22 -22.29 -5.97 2.25
C ARG A 22 -20.83 -6.20 2.62
N PHE A 23 -20.51 -7.29 3.29
CA PHE A 23 -19.17 -7.62 3.79
C PHE A 23 -18.69 -8.92 3.12
N GLU A 24 -18.32 -8.81 1.84
CA GLU A 24 -17.90 -9.94 1.01
C GLU A 24 -16.42 -10.32 1.19
N ALA A 25 -15.61 -9.45 1.81
CA ALA A 25 -14.18 -9.75 1.98
C ALA A 25 -13.96 -10.94 2.94
N PRO A 26 -13.06 -11.89 2.59
CA PRO A 26 -12.83 -13.12 3.38
C PRO A 26 -12.53 -12.87 4.86
N ILE A 27 -11.87 -11.75 5.18
CA ILE A 27 -11.50 -11.39 6.55
C ILE A 27 -12.70 -11.35 7.51
N TYR A 28 -13.88 -10.92 7.03
CA TYR A 28 -15.08 -10.86 7.90
C TYR A 28 -15.58 -12.25 8.25
N GLY A 29 -15.55 -13.18 7.29
CA GLY A 29 -15.88 -14.59 7.54
C GLY A 29 -14.88 -15.25 8.49
N MET A 30 -13.59 -14.97 8.30
CA MET A 30 -12.53 -15.46 9.18
C MET A 30 -12.72 -15.00 10.61
N LEU A 31 -13.03 -13.72 10.83
CA LEU A 31 -13.29 -13.18 12.17
C LEU A 31 -14.53 -13.80 12.81
N ALA A 32 -15.60 -14.01 12.04
CA ALA A 32 -16.81 -14.65 12.53
C ALA A 32 -16.58 -16.12 12.93
N VAL A 33 -15.82 -16.87 12.13
CA VAL A 33 -15.46 -18.26 12.44
C VAL A 33 -14.53 -18.32 13.66
N GLN A 34 -13.56 -17.40 13.76
CA GLN A 34 -12.68 -17.32 14.94
C GLN A 34 -13.50 -17.08 16.20
N GLU A 35 -14.44 -16.14 16.17
CA GLU A 35 -15.33 -15.87 17.30
C GLU A 35 -16.21 -17.07 17.64
N ALA A 36 -16.69 -17.81 16.64
CA ALA A 36 -17.47 -19.04 16.86
C ALA A 36 -16.63 -20.14 17.51
N ILE A 37 -15.38 -20.33 17.07
CA ILE A 37 -14.43 -21.28 17.67
C ILE A 37 -14.14 -20.92 19.12
N ASP A 38 -13.95 -19.64 19.42
CA ASP A 38 -13.61 -19.15 20.75
C ASP A 38 -14.78 -19.29 21.73
N ARG A 39 -16.03 -19.17 21.25
CA ARG A 39 -17.25 -19.29 22.07
C ARG A 39 -17.75 -20.72 22.20
N HIS A 40 -17.31 -21.63 21.33
CA HIS A 40 -17.77 -23.01 21.36
C HIS A 40 -17.21 -23.76 22.56
N ASP A 41 -18.07 -24.47 23.26
CA ASP A 41 -17.65 -25.40 24.32
C ASP A 41 -17.20 -26.72 23.70
N TRP A 42 -15.90 -26.96 23.70
CA TRP A 42 -15.28 -28.14 23.08
C TRP A 42 -15.38 -29.41 23.98
N GLY A 43 -15.79 -29.27 25.25
CA GLY A 43 -15.85 -30.39 26.18
C GLY A 43 -14.51 -31.13 26.26
N ASP A 44 -14.53 -32.45 25.99
CA ASP A 44 -13.31 -33.30 25.96
C ASP A 44 -12.53 -33.23 24.62
N LEU A 45 -13.02 -32.50 23.61
CA LEU A 45 -12.35 -32.39 22.34
C LEU A 45 -11.28 -31.29 22.38
N PRO A 46 -10.13 -31.50 21.75
CA PRO A 46 -9.13 -30.47 21.66
C PRO A 46 -9.62 -29.29 20.81
N LYS A 47 -9.54 -28.09 21.36
CA LYS A 47 -9.84 -26.86 20.61
C LYS A 47 -8.87 -26.72 19.42
N PRO A 48 -9.38 -26.51 18.19
CA PRO A 48 -8.51 -26.35 17.02
C PRO A 48 -7.67 -25.08 17.15
N THR A 49 -6.40 -25.17 16.78
CA THR A 49 -5.54 -24.00 16.59
C THR A 49 -5.79 -23.41 15.23
N VAL A 50 -5.82 -22.07 15.12
CA VAL A 50 -6.07 -21.39 13.85
C VAL A 50 -4.76 -20.90 13.27
N ALA A 51 -4.43 -21.36 12.06
CA ALA A 51 -3.28 -20.92 11.30
C ALA A 51 -3.73 -20.00 10.15
N LEU A 52 -3.13 -18.83 10.06
CA LEU A 52 -3.46 -17.84 9.03
C LEU A 52 -2.74 -18.12 7.70
N HIS A 53 -1.63 -18.82 7.72
CA HIS A 53 -0.83 -19.19 6.57
C HIS A 53 0.16 -20.30 6.92
N GLY A 54 0.69 -20.95 5.90
CA GLY A 54 1.71 -22.00 6.05
C GLY A 54 1.12 -23.33 6.49
N GLN A 55 1.99 -24.34 6.67
CA GLN A 55 1.60 -25.65 7.16
C GLN A 55 1.70 -25.72 8.69
N PRO A 56 0.80 -26.46 9.33
CA PRO A 56 0.98 -26.79 10.75
C PRO A 56 2.26 -27.60 10.94
N ILE A 57 2.97 -27.28 12.02
CA ILE A 57 4.23 -27.95 12.38
C ILE A 57 3.98 -29.35 12.97
N ASP A 58 2.79 -29.54 13.56
CA ASP A 58 2.41 -30.76 14.27
C ASP A 58 0.98 -31.14 13.90
N ASP A 59 0.77 -32.40 13.51
CA ASP A 59 -0.52 -32.99 13.20
C ASP A 59 -1.19 -33.65 14.42
N ALA A 60 -0.61 -33.55 15.61
CA ALA A 60 -1.14 -34.18 16.83
C ALA A 60 -2.43 -33.51 17.36
N ALA A 61 -2.69 -32.27 16.97
CA ALA A 61 -3.89 -31.52 17.34
C ALA A 61 -4.61 -30.99 16.09
N PRO A 62 -5.94 -30.83 16.13
CA PRO A 62 -6.68 -30.29 15.01
C PRO A 62 -6.24 -28.82 14.74
N VAL A 63 -5.93 -28.53 13.48
CA VAL A 63 -5.57 -27.20 13.00
C VAL A 63 -6.53 -26.76 11.93
N LEU A 64 -7.11 -25.57 12.08
CA LEU A 64 -7.86 -24.90 11.04
C LEU A 64 -6.90 -23.98 10.28
N LEU A 65 -6.63 -24.32 9.03
CA LEU A 65 -5.81 -23.54 8.13
C LEU A 65 -6.69 -22.71 7.18
N TRP A 66 -6.50 -21.40 7.18
CA TRP A 66 -7.10 -20.54 6.18
C TRP A 66 -6.35 -20.66 4.86
N ASP A 67 -7.08 -20.96 3.80
CA ASP A 67 -6.56 -21.24 2.46
C ASP A 67 -7.32 -20.43 1.39
N GLY A 68 -7.08 -20.74 0.13
CA GLY A 68 -7.74 -20.12 -1.02
C GLY A 68 -7.38 -18.66 -1.21
N GLU A 69 -8.38 -17.82 -1.40
CA GLU A 69 -8.20 -16.38 -1.66
C GLU A 69 -7.46 -15.66 -0.54
N TRP A 70 -7.67 -16.07 0.71
CA TRP A 70 -6.98 -15.47 1.85
C TRP A 70 -5.47 -15.71 1.80
N GLU A 71 -5.03 -16.92 1.55
CA GLU A 71 -3.60 -17.24 1.51
C GLU A 71 -2.90 -16.44 0.39
N ILE A 72 -3.49 -16.42 -0.81
CA ILE A 72 -2.97 -15.67 -1.95
C ILE A 72 -2.89 -14.18 -1.60
N THR A 73 -3.94 -13.62 -1.02
CA THR A 73 -3.98 -12.21 -0.61
C THR A 73 -2.90 -11.92 0.43
N TYR A 74 -2.80 -12.72 1.48
CA TYR A 74 -1.83 -12.56 2.55
C TYR A 74 -0.38 -12.60 2.02
N VAL A 75 -0.04 -13.63 1.24
CA VAL A 75 1.31 -13.78 0.66
C VAL A 75 1.63 -12.61 -0.26
N THR A 76 0.67 -12.21 -1.11
CA THR A 76 0.87 -11.09 -2.03
C THR A 76 1.14 -9.79 -1.28
N PHE A 77 0.31 -9.42 -0.31
CA PHE A 77 0.50 -8.18 0.45
C PHE A 77 1.79 -8.21 1.29
N ARG A 78 2.12 -9.35 1.89
CA ARG A 78 3.37 -9.52 2.65
C ARG A 78 4.59 -9.31 1.75
N ASP A 79 4.65 -10.00 0.62
CA ASP A 79 5.83 -10.00 -0.24
C ASP A 79 5.97 -8.67 -1.00
N MET A 80 4.86 -8.10 -1.47
CA MET A 80 4.85 -6.76 -2.05
C MET A 80 5.22 -5.68 -1.02
N GLY A 81 4.71 -5.80 0.21
CA GLY A 81 5.05 -4.89 1.30
C GLY A 81 6.54 -4.95 1.65
N ALA A 82 7.09 -6.17 1.76
CA ALA A 82 8.52 -6.36 2.02
C ALA A 82 9.40 -5.80 0.89
N ALA A 83 9.05 -6.07 -0.36
CA ALA A 83 9.76 -5.54 -1.52
C ALA A 83 9.68 -3.99 -1.57
N PHE A 84 8.52 -3.42 -1.24
CA PHE A 84 8.33 -1.97 -1.16
C PHE A 84 9.19 -1.33 -0.06
N MET A 85 9.25 -1.93 1.12
CA MET A 85 10.10 -1.44 2.21
C MET A 85 11.59 -1.51 1.83
N ALA A 86 12.02 -2.57 1.17
CA ALA A 86 13.39 -2.69 0.65
C ALA A 86 13.69 -1.61 -0.40
N ALA A 87 12.74 -1.33 -1.30
CA ALA A 87 12.87 -0.26 -2.29
C ALA A 87 12.96 1.14 -1.63
N LEU A 88 12.11 1.42 -0.63
CA LEU A 88 12.18 2.68 0.13
C LEU A 88 13.51 2.86 0.85
N LEU A 89 14.04 1.79 1.44
CA LEU A 89 15.38 1.81 2.06
C LEU A 89 16.47 2.10 1.02
N GLY A 90 16.41 1.46 -0.15
CA GLY A 90 17.32 1.74 -1.26
C GLY A 90 17.26 3.18 -1.72
N ILE A 91 16.05 3.73 -1.91
CA ILE A 91 15.84 5.14 -2.25
C ILE A 91 16.42 6.05 -1.15
N TYR A 92 16.15 5.73 0.12
CA TYR A 92 16.69 6.51 1.25
C TYR A 92 18.21 6.58 1.19
N LEU A 93 18.89 5.45 1.00
CA LEU A 93 20.35 5.39 0.92
C LEU A 93 20.90 6.18 -0.28
N LEU A 94 20.28 6.06 -1.46
CA LEU A 94 20.67 6.82 -2.65
C LEU A 94 20.53 8.33 -2.43
N VAL A 95 19.45 8.77 -1.80
CA VAL A 95 19.22 10.19 -1.51
C VAL A 95 20.18 10.70 -0.42
N VAL A 96 20.55 9.85 0.57
CA VAL A 96 21.62 10.18 1.55
C VAL A 96 22.94 10.44 0.82
N ILE A 97 23.32 9.58 -0.10
CA ILE A 97 24.55 9.73 -0.88
C ILE A 97 24.52 11.02 -1.72
N GLN A 98 23.41 11.27 -2.38
CA GLN A 98 23.25 12.45 -3.25
C GLN A 98 23.29 13.79 -2.49
N PHE A 99 22.65 13.85 -1.34
CA PHE A 99 22.54 15.10 -0.57
C PHE A 99 23.52 15.23 0.59
N GLY A 100 24.31 14.20 0.89
CA GLY A 100 25.32 14.23 1.95
C GLY A 100 24.76 14.37 3.37
N GLY A 101 23.51 13.94 3.62
CA GLY A 101 22.90 14.08 4.94
C GLY A 101 21.64 13.23 5.11
N PHE A 102 21.30 12.92 6.36
CA PHE A 102 20.18 12.02 6.72
C PHE A 102 18.81 12.71 6.81
N LYS A 103 18.75 14.03 6.95
CA LYS A 103 17.49 14.79 7.14
C LYS A 103 16.70 14.92 5.84
N VAL A 104 17.37 15.22 4.73
CA VAL A 104 16.74 15.44 3.43
C VAL A 104 16.02 14.16 2.92
N PRO A 105 16.62 12.96 2.99
CA PRO A 105 15.92 11.74 2.61
C PRO A 105 14.62 11.52 3.38
N LEU A 106 14.59 11.79 4.68
CA LEU A 106 13.37 11.69 5.46
C LEU A 106 12.28 12.64 4.95
N LEU A 107 12.64 13.89 4.63
CA LEU A 107 11.69 14.86 4.05
C LEU A 107 11.13 14.39 2.71
N VAL A 108 11.97 13.75 1.88
CA VAL A 108 11.55 13.20 0.59
C VAL A 108 10.53 12.06 0.74
N LEU A 109 10.69 11.23 1.79
CA LEU A 109 9.85 10.05 2.02
C LEU A 109 8.55 10.35 2.78
N VAL A 110 8.50 11.41 3.59
CA VAL A 110 7.29 11.77 4.39
C VAL A 110 6.00 11.86 3.58
N PRO A 111 5.96 12.43 2.36
CA PRO A 111 4.73 12.49 1.58
C PRO A 111 4.16 11.12 1.19
N ILE A 112 4.99 10.08 1.11
CA ILE A 112 4.55 8.74 0.64
C ILE A 112 3.45 8.17 1.54
N PRO A 113 3.64 7.98 2.86
CA PRO A 113 2.57 7.45 3.71
C PRO A 113 1.36 8.40 3.78
N LEU A 114 1.57 9.71 3.65
CA LEU A 114 0.47 10.68 3.68
C LEU A 114 -0.46 10.55 2.45
N THR A 115 0.04 10.05 1.32
CA THR A 115 -0.79 9.83 0.14
C THR A 115 -1.81 8.71 0.32
N LEU A 116 -1.62 7.81 1.29
CA LEU A 116 -2.62 6.81 1.65
C LEU A 116 -3.96 7.45 2.03
N ILE A 117 -3.95 8.65 2.60
CA ILE A 117 -5.19 9.39 2.92
C ILE A 117 -6.01 9.62 1.64
N GLY A 118 -5.37 10.04 0.55
CA GLY A 118 -6.04 10.22 -0.73
C GLY A 118 -6.47 8.90 -1.36
N ILE A 119 -5.61 7.89 -1.32
CA ILE A 119 -5.90 6.57 -1.88
C ILE A 119 -7.09 5.91 -1.18
N VAL A 120 -7.05 5.84 0.15
CA VAL A 120 -8.16 5.27 0.94
C VAL A 120 -9.44 6.07 0.77
N GLY A 121 -9.34 7.40 0.76
CA GLY A 121 -10.47 8.29 0.47
C GLY A 121 -11.07 8.05 -0.91
N GLY A 122 -10.25 7.82 -1.93
CA GLY A 122 -10.68 7.48 -3.28
C GLY A 122 -11.42 6.14 -3.37
N HIS A 123 -10.88 5.10 -2.72
CA HIS A 123 -11.53 3.79 -2.64
C HIS A 123 -12.88 3.87 -1.90
N TRP A 124 -12.92 4.62 -0.81
CA TRP A 124 -14.16 4.85 -0.07
C TRP A 124 -15.21 5.59 -0.91
N LEU A 125 -14.80 6.65 -1.62
CA LEU A 125 -15.70 7.46 -2.45
C LEU A 125 -16.31 6.66 -3.60
N LEU A 126 -15.53 5.77 -4.21
CA LEU A 126 -15.98 4.94 -5.32
C LEU A 126 -16.54 3.58 -4.86
N SER A 127 -16.64 3.35 -3.55
CA SER A 127 -17.10 2.08 -2.96
C SER A 127 -16.35 0.85 -3.51
N ALA A 128 -15.07 1.03 -3.84
CA ALA A 128 -14.21 0.00 -4.39
C ALA A 128 -13.30 -0.61 -3.32
N PRO A 129 -13.10 -1.93 -3.28
CA PRO A 129 -12.20 -2.57 -2.32
C PRO A 129 -10.75 -2.21 -2.61
N PHE A 130 -9.92 -2.16 -1.54
CA PHE A 130 -8.48 -2.03 -1.67
C PHE A 130 -7.87 -3.40 -1.99
N THR A 131 -7.39 -3.57 -3.20
CA THR A 131 -6.89 -4.85 -3.74
C THR A 131 -5.37 -4.85 -3.90
N ALA A 132 -4.80 -6.00 -4.32
CA ALA A 132 -3.39 -6.09 -4.67
C ALA A 132 -2.99 -5.11 -5.78
N THR A 133 -3.87 -4.88 -6.77
CA THR A 133 -3.64 -3.89 -7.82
C THR A 133 -3.63 -2.46 -7.28
N SER A 134 -4.41 -2.16 -6.23
CA SER A 134 -4.36 -0.87 -5.52
C SER A 134 -2.99 -0.67 -4.86
N MET A 135 -2.41 -1.72 -4.28
CA MET A 135 -1.07 -1.68 -3.69
C MET A 135 0.01 -1.44 -4.76
N ILE A 136 -0.11 -2.05 -5.94
CA ILE A 136 0.79 -1.76 -7.08
C ILE A 136 0.72 -0.29 -7.46
N GLY A 137 -0.48 0.29 -7.52
CA GLY A 137 -0.69 1.72 -7.77
C GLY A 137 0.00 2.60 -6.73
N PHE A 138 -0.09 2.25 -5.45
CA PHE A 138 0.60 2.96 -4.36
C PHE A 138 2.13 2.89 -4.49
N ILE A 139 2.68 1.72 -4.81
CA ILE A 139 4.12 1.54 -5.03
C ILE A 139 4.61 2.39 -6.21
N ALA A 140 3.89 2.37 -7.33
CA ALA A 140 4.21 3.18 -8.50
C ALA A 140 4.16 4.69 -8.18
N LEU A 141 3.15 5.11 -7.41
CA LEU A 141 2.99 6.48 -6.97
C LEU A 141 4.16 6.95 -6.10
N ALA A 142 4.67 6.10 -5.21
CA ALA A 142 5.81 6.43 -4.37
C ALA A 142 7.04 6.86 -5.19
N GLY A 143 7.31 6.17 -6.32
CA GLY A 143 8.37 6.56 -7.25
C GLY A 143 8.18 7.95 -7.85
N ILE A 144 6.95 8.30 -8.23
CA ILE A 144 6.61 9.64 -8.76
C ILE A 144 6.80 10.71 -7.69
N ILE A 145 6.37 10.45 -6.45
CA ILE A 145 6.49 11.37 -5.31
C ILE A 145 7.96 11.65 -5.00
N VAL A 146 8.78 10.60 -4.89
CA VAL A 146 10.21 10.72 -4.61
C VAL A 146 10.89 11.59 -5.66
N ARG A 147 10.65 11.31 -6.94
CA ARG A 147 11.21 12.11 -8.04
C ARG A 147 10.83 13.59 -7.93
N ASN A 148 9.55 13.88 -7.69
CA ASN A 148 9.06 15.25 -7.59
C ASN A 148 9.66 15.97 -6.35
N SER A 149 9.76 15.26 -5.23
CA SER A 149 10.32 15.77 -3.98
C SER A 149 11.81 16.09 -4.11
N ILE A 150 12.59 15.19 -4.73
CA ILE A 150 14.02 15.40 -5.00
C ILE A 150 14.23 16.65 -5.86
N LEU A 151 13.49 16.79 -6.96
CA LEU A 151 13.61 17.92 -7.87
C LEU A 151 13.25 19.26 -7.19
N LEU A 152 12.28 19.24 -6.28
CA LEU A 152 11.89 20.43 -5.52
C LEU A 152 12.98 20.84 -4.53
N ILE A 153 13.50 19.87 -3.76
CA ILE A 153 14.54 20.13 -2.73
C ILE A 153 15.86 20.52 -3.39
N ASP A 154 16.25 19.85 -4.48
CA ASP A 154 17.46 20.21 -5.23
C ASP A 154 17.41 21.67 -5.74
N PHE A 155 16.26 22.09 -6.26
CA PHE A 155 16.07 23.47 -6.67
C PHE A 155 16.19 24.47 -5.51
N ILE A 156 15.60 24.16 -4.34
CA ILE A 156 15.70 25.00 -3.14
C ILE A 156 17.16 25.15 -2.73
N ARG A 157 17.90 24.04 -2.64
CA ARG A 157 19.32 24.04 -2.28
C ARG A 157 20.18 24.81 -3.26
N HIS A 158 19.93 24.63 -4.55
CA HIS A 158 20.66 25.37 -5.58
C HIS A 158 20.47 26.89 -5.46
N ARG A 159 19.24 27.34 -5.19
CA ARG A 159 18.94 28.76 -4.95
C ARG A 159 19.58 29.28 -3.68
N GLN A 160 19.59 28.52 -2.60
CA GLN A 160 20.30 28.89 -1.37
C GLN A 160 21.84 29.01 -1.57
N GLY A 161 22.42 28.10 -2.37
CA GLY A 161 23.83 28.14 -2.76
C GLY A 161 24.19 29.39 -3.58
N GLN A 162 23.22 30.01 -4.27
CA GLN A 162 23.37 31.30 -4.96
C GLN A 162 23.18 32.53 -4.04
N GLY A 163 23.00 32.31 -2.73
CA GLY A 163 22.83 33.42 -1.76
C GLY A 163 21.38 33.87 -1.57
N ALA A 164 20.39 33.18 -2.16
CA ALA A 164 18.98 33.51 -1.95
C ALA A 164 18.54 33.17 -0.51
N PRO A 165 17.78 34.04 0.19
CA PRO A 165 17.21 33.72 1.48
C PRO A 165 16.21 32.56 1.35
N LEU A 166 16.12 31.71 2.39
CA LEU A 166 15.30 30.48 2.41
C LEU A 166 13.87 30.74 1.92
N ARG A 167 13.23 31.79 2.43
CA ARG A 167 11.83 32.11 2.05
C ARG A 167 11.68 32.40 0.56
N GLN A 168 12.64 33.11 -0.04
CA GLN A 168 12.60 33.38 -1.49
C GLN A 168 12.87 32.13 -2.31
N ALA A 169 13.81 31.28 -1.86
CA ALA A 169 14.10 30.00 -2.50
C ALA A 169 12.87 29.08 -2.49
N LEU A 170 12.13 29.00 -1.38
CA LEU A 170 10.90 28.21 -1.25
C LEU A 170 9.78 28.73 -2.17
N LEU A 171 9.52 30.03 -2.18
CA LEU A 171 8.50 30.65 -3.04
C LEU A 171 8.84 30.46 -4.53
N ALA A 172 10.10 30.65 -4.91
CA ALA A 172 10.56 30.43 -6.28
C ALA A 172 10.45 28.95 -6.68
N ALA A 173 10.79 28.02 -5.79
CA ALA A 173 10.65 26.58 -6.03
C ALA A 173 9.20 26.20 -6.27
N GLY A 174 8.27 26.67 -5.44
CA GLY A 174 6.84 26.47 -5.62
C GLY A 174 6.35 26.99 -6.97
N ALA A 175 6.67 28.25 -7.30
CA ALA A 175 6.22 28.90 -8.53
C ALA A 175 6.75 28.19 -9.81
N ILE A 176 8.04 27.83 -9.84
CA ILE A 176 8.69 27.28 -11.03
C ILE A 176 8.41 25.81 -11.18
N ARG A 177 8.41 25.02 -10.08
CA ARG A 177 8.24 23.58 -10.12
C ARG A 177 6.79 23.12 -10.09
N PHE A 178 5.84 23.96 -9.69
CA PHE A 178 4.43 23.62 -9.65
C PHE A 178 3.91 23.19 -11.05
N LYS A 179 4.19 23.98 -12.07
CA LYS A 179 3.70 23.71 -13.43
C LYS A 179 4.13 22.35 -13.99
N PRO A 180 5.42 21.94 -13.96
CA PRO A 180 5.83 20.61 -14.40
C PRO A 180 5.24 19.48 -13.56
N ILE A 181 5.19 19.63 -12.22
CA ILE A 181 4.62 18.63 -11.32
C ILE A 181 3.13 18.43 -11.60
N PHE A 182 2.39 19.54 -11.70
CA PHE A 182 0.96 19.52 -12.01
C PHE A 182 0.67 18.88 -13.38
N LEU A 183 1.44 19.26 -14.42
CA LEU A 183 1.25 18.72 -15.76
C LEU A 183 1.51 17.20 -15.79
N THR A 184 2.56 16.74 -15.11
CA THR A 184 2.87 15.30 -15.02
C THR A 184 1.76 14.55 -14.29
N ALA A 185 1.25 15.11 -13.18
CA ALA A 185 0.15 14.51 -12.41
C ALA A 185 -1.13 14.42 -13.26
N VAL A 186 -1.53 15.50 -13.93
CA VAL A 186 -2.72 15.52 -14.81
C VAL A 186 -2.59 14.51 -15.94
N THR A 187 -1.44 14.44 -16.61
CA THR A 187 -1.22 13.48 -17.70
C THR A 187 -1.35 12.03 -17.20
N ALA A 188 -0.76 11.72 -16.04
CA ALA A 188 -0.86 10.39 -15.44
C ALA A 188 -2.28 10.07 -14.96
N MET A 189 -3.00 11.06 -14.40
CA MET A 189 -4.40 10.90 -14.01
C MET A 189 -5.31 10.64 -15.21
N ILE A 190 -5.12 11.33 -16.32
CA ILE A 190 -5.86 11.07 -17.55
C ILE A 190 -5.62 9.63 -18.02
N GLY A 191 -4.35 9.18 -18.04
CA GLY A 191 -4.01 7.79 -18.39
C GLY A 191 -4.69 6.78 -17.46
N ALA A 192 -4.68 7.03 -16.15
CA ALA A 192 -5.32 6.16 -15.17
C ALA A 192 -6.85 6.13 -15.30
N ALA A 193 -7.47 7.25 -15.71
CA ALA A 193 -8.93 7.35 -15.87
C ALA A 193 -9.49 6.34 -16.90
N PHE A 194 -8.73 6.02 -17.94
CA PHE A 194 -9.14 4.99 -18.91
C PHE A 194 -9.19 3.58 -18.32
N ILE A 195 -8.40 3.32 -17.26
CA ILE A 195 -8.30 2.01 -16.62
C ILE A 195 -9.42 1.81 -15.57
N LEU A 196 -10.09 2.89 -15.14
CA LEU A 196 -11.15 2.82 -14.11
C LEU A 196 -12.30 1.86 -14.45
N THR A 197 -12.56 1.65 -15.74
CA THR A 197 -13.63 0.77 -16.20
C THR A 197 -13.25 -0.71 -16.22
N ASP A 198 -11.98 -1.02 -16.05
CA ASP A 198 -11.47 -2.39 -16.01
C ASP A 198 -11.62 -2.95 -14.59
N PRO A 199 -12.41 -4.05 -14.39
CA PRO A 199 -12.65 -4.59 -13.05
C PRO A 199 -11.39 -5.08 -12.33
N ILE A 200 -10.38 -5.54 -13.07
CA ILE A 200 -9.13 -6.08 -12.49
C ILE A 200 -8.20 -4.95 -12.06
N PHE A 201 -8.06 -3.94 -12.90
CA PHE A 201 -7.12 -2.83 -12.68
C PHE A 201 -7.77 -1.58 -12.09
N GLN A 202 -9.06 -1.62 -11.76
CA GLN A 202 -9.77 -0.49 -11.15
C GLN A 202 -9.06 0.03 -9.90
N GLY A 203 -8.61 -0.86 -9.01
CA GLY A 203 -7.90 -0.49 -7.80
C GLY A 203 -6.60 0.27 -8.05
N LEU A 204 -5.83 -0.14 -9.08
CA LEU A 204 -4.64 0.58 -9.54
C LEU A 204 -4.98 1.99 -10.03
N ALA A 205 -6.03 2.11 -10.84
CA ALA A 205 -6.49 3.39 -11.37
C ALA A 205 -6.92 4.35 -10.26
N ILE A 206 -7.69 3.87 -9.28
CA ILE A 206 -8.12 4.65 -8.11
C ILE A 206 -6.91 5.13 -7.31
N SER A 207 -5.96 4.23 -7.02
CA SER A 207 -4.75 4.58 -6.29
C SER A 207 -3.93 5.64 -7.01
N LEU A 208 -3.79 5.54 -8.34
CA LEU A 208 -3.08 6.55 -9.12
C LEU A 208 -3.82 7.88 -9.17
N LEU A 209 -5.13 7.89 -9.43
CA LEU A 209 -5.91 9.13 -9.53
C LEU A 209 -5.92 9.92 -8.23
N PHE A 210 -6.41 9.30 -7.16
CA PHE A 210 -6.57 9.97 -5.88
C PHE A 210 -5.23 10.13 -5.15
N GLY A 211 -4.31 9.18 -5.36
CA GLY A 211 -2.96 9.27 -4.85
C GLY A 211 -2.15 10.40 -5.51
N LEU A 212 -2.22 10.58 -6.86
CA LEU A 212 -1.57 11.71 -7.54
C LEU A 212 -2.18 13.05 -7.15
N LEU A 213 -3.51 13.11 -7.00
CA LEU A 213 -4.17 14.32 -6.52
C LEU A 213 -3.66 14.72 -5.14
N SER A 214 -3.70 13.80 -4.17
CA SER A 214 -3.23 14.05 -2.81
C SER A 214 -1.73 14.30 -2.76
N SER A 215 -0.91 13.53 -3.48
CA SER A 215 0.55 13.70 -3.50
C SER A 215 0.99 15.03 -4.08
N THR A 216 0.30 15.51 -5.13
CA THR A 216 0.59 16.82 -5.72
C THR A 216 0.33 17.94 -4.73
N LEU A 217 -0.79 17.90 -4.02
CA LEU A 217 -1.12 18.86 -2.97
C LEU A 217 -0.11 18.76 -1.81
N LEU A 218 0.21 17.55 -1.35
CA LEU A 218 1.15 17.32 -0.26
C LEU A 218 2.57 17.76 -0.63
N THR A 219 3.05 17.46 -1.83
CA THR A 219 4.39 17.87 -2.28
C THR A 219 4.54 19.38 -2.30
N VAL A 220 3.52 20.09 -2.77
CA VAL A 220 3.56 21.57 -2.88
C VAL A 220 3.38 22.24 -1.53
N LEU A 221 2.59 21.67 -0.61
CA LEU A 221 2.27 22.29 0.69
C LEU A 221 3.19 21.79 1.81
N VAL A 222 3.38 20.47 1.91
CA VAL A 222 4.05 19.85 3.06
C VAL A 222 5.57 19.96 2.97
N ILE A 223 6.17 19.74 1.79
CA ILE A 223 7.63 19.82 1.67
C ILE A 223 8.17 21.20 2.03
N PRO A 224 7.64 22.32 1.49
CA PRO A 224 8.09 23.65 1.91
C PRO A 224 7.83 23.93 3.40
N ALA A 225 6.73 23.43 3.95
CA ALA A 225 6.38 23.66 5.36
C ALA A 225 7.30 22.92 6.34
N ILE A 226 7.77 21.71 5.99
CA ILE A 226 8.68 20.94 6.84
C ILE A 226 10.14 21.36 6.62
N TYR A 227 10.48 21.94 5.47
CA TYR A 227 11.85 22.37 5.15
C TYR A 227 12.28 23.62 5.93
N VAL A 228 11.34 24.39 6.47
CA VAL A 228 11.58 25.54 7.35
C VAL A 228 11.98 25.07 8.74
#